data_0f4b102a5d88bacb61cbbad99c9d659c
#
_entry.id   0f4b102a5d88bacb61cbbad99c9d659c
#
_cell.length_a   1.000
_cell.length_b   1.000
_cell.length_c   1.000
_cell.angle_alpha   90.00
_cell.angle_beta   90.00
_cell.angle_gamma   90.00
#
_symmetry.space_group_name_H-M   'P 1'
#
loop_
_entity.id
_entity.type
_entity.pdbx_description
1 polymer ?
#
loop_
_entity_poly.entity_id
_entity_poly.type
_entity_poly.pdbx_seq_one_letter_code
_entity_poly.pdbx_strand_id
1 'polypeptide(L)'
;EAATGTIMFITIIVLNIPIILLGWFGVSKRFTIYSIISVILQATIIGYIKVPIFEGVDAMVLAVFGGALVGVGVGISMKFGTSTGGFDIISQYLSLRRGRSVGQISTIFNFVLMLVGAIMLGYFEGKTVGNYGEGANFAGEVFLYSTVRLFATGILTGRRHTSDNYIEFNIITDYAEEISQGIVRELNRGSTIFDARGGYAFNEKSMVYLIVMNFERAK
;
A
#
# COMPACT_ATOMS: atom_id res chain seq x y z
N GLU A 1 -12.80 4.69 30.85
CA GLU A 1 -11.93 5.19 29.76
C GLU A 1 -10.63 4.37 29.63
N ALA A 2 -9.88 4.13 30.74
CA ALA A 2 -8.65 3.31 30.69
C ALA A 2 -8.94 1.87 30.24
N ALA A 3 -10.06 1.29 30.65
CA ALA A 3 -10.49 -0.05 30.23
C ALA A 3 -10.77 -0.10 28.71
N THR A 4 -11.39 0.94 28.14
CA THR A 4 -11.69 1.02 26.70
C THR A 4 -10.40 1.08 25.86
N GLY A 5 -9.41 1.88 26.29
CA GLY A 5 -8.11 1.96 25.64
C GLY A 5 -7.36 0.63 25.65
N THR A 6 -7.37 -0.06 26.80
CA THR A 6 -6.76 -1.39 26.94
C THR A 6 -7.44 -2.43 26.06
N ILE A 7 -8.78 -2.41 25.98
CA ILE A 7 -9.53 -3.31 25.08
C ILE A 7 -9.18 -3.04 23.61
N MET A 8 -9.13 -1.77 23.20
CA MET A 8 -8.73 -1.40 21.83
C MET A 8 -7.31 -1.88 21.50
N PHE A 9 -6.35 -1.65 22.40
CA PHE A 9 -4.98 -2.10 22.25
C PHE A 9 -4.90 -3.62 22.05
N ILE A 10 -5.54 -4.40 22.94
CA ILE A 10 -5.55 -5.87 22.87
C ILE A 10 -6.23 -6.34 21.58
N THR A 11 -7.36 -5.75 21.22
CA THR A 11 -8.12 -6.13 20.01
C THR A 11 -7.27 -5.93 18.75
N ILE A 12 -6.59 -4.80 18.62
CA ILE A 12 -5.71 -4.51 17.48
C ILE A 12 -4.60 -5.56 17.40
N ILE A 13 -3.95 -5.89 18.50
CA ILE A 13 -2.86 -6.87 18.51
C ILE A 13 -3.39 -8.27 18.16
N VAL A 14 -4.45 -8.72 18.80
CA VAL A 14 -5.01 -10.07 18.58
C VAL A 14 -5.46 -10.27 17.14
N LEU A 15 -6.16 -9.28 16.55
CA LEU A 15 -6.58 -9.35 15.14
C LEU A 15 -5.42 -9.33 14.14
N ASN A 16 -4.29 -8.75 14.52
CA ASN A 16 -3.10 -8.75 13.66
C ASN A 16 -2.26 -10.03 13.76
N ILE A 17 -2.42 -10.88 14.79
CA ILE A 17 -1.63 -12.12 14.94
C ILE A 17 -1.68 -13.01 13.69
N PRO A 18 -2.85 -13.41 13.16
CA PRO A 18 -2.91 -14.28 11.98
C PRO A 18 -2.28 -13.61 10.74
N ILE A 19 -2.42 -12.29 10.61
CA ILE A 19 -1.87 -11.52 9.49
C ILE A 19 -0.34 -11.42 9.61
N ILE A 20 0.18 -11.24 10.81
CA ILE A 20 1.61 -11.23 11.10
C ILE A 20 2.24 -12.59 10.80
N LEU A 21 1.58 -13.70 11.19
CA LEU A 21 2.03 -15.05 10.85
C LEU A 21 2.10 -15.25 9.33
N LEU A 22 1.10 -14.77 8.58
CA LEU A 22 1.11 -14.79 7.12
C LEU A 22 2.28 -13.98 6.55
N GLY A 23 2.57 -12.80 7.11
CA GLY A 23 3.72 -11.98 6.74
C GLY A 23 5.05 -12.70 6.98
N TRP A 24 5.18 -13.40 8.11
CA TRP A 24 6.38 -14.12 8.49
C TRP A 24 6.74 -15.25 7.53
N PHE A 25 5.75 -16.05 7.13
CA PHE A 25 5.95 -17.18 6.23
C PHE A 25 5.80 -16.82 4.74
N GLY A 26 5.06 -15.76 4.43
CA GLY A 26 4.67 -15.45 3.05
C GLY A 26 5.37 -14.26 2.41
N VAL A 27 5.94 -13.33 3.20
CA VAL A 27 6.63 -12.14 2.68
C VAL A 27 8.11 -12.20 3.01
N SER A 28 8.50 -11.73 4.20
CA SER A 28 9.86 -11.86 4.70
C SER A 28 9.93 -11.59 6.22
N LYS A 29 10.91 -12.20 6.89
CA LYS A 29 11.13 -11.99 8.33
C LYS A 29 11.43 -10.53 8.68
N ARG A 30 12.25 -9.86 7.86
CA ARG A 30 12.62 -8.45 8.07
C ARG A 30 11.40 -7.53 7.98
N PHE A 31 10.59 -7.69 6.93
CA PHE A 31 9.35 -6.95 6.74
C PHE A 31 8.41 -7.16 7.94
N THR A 32 8.24 -8.40 8.38
CA THR A 32 7.32 -8.75 9.48
C THR A 32 7.76 -8.16 10.82
N ILE A 33 9.06 -8.19 11.15
CA ILE A 33 9.58 -7.61 12.39
C ILE A 33 9.28 -6.10 12.45
N TYR A 34 9.58 -5.36 11.37
CA TYR A 34 9.28 -3.94 11.33
C TYR A 34 7.77 -3.65 11.37
N SER A 35 6.95 -4.50 10.74
CA SER A 35 5.49 -4.38 10.80
C SER A 35 4.95 -4.64 12.21
N ILE A 36 5.52 -5.60 12.96
CA ILE A 36 5.16 -5.82 14.38
C ILE A 36 5.43 -4.56 15.20
N ILE A 37 6.60 -3.96 15.06
CA ILE A 37 6.94 -2.72 15.76
C ILE A 37 5.95 -1.60 15.41
N SER A 38 5.62 -1.46 14.14
CA SER A 38 4.65 -0.48 13.65
C SER A 38 3.25 -0.71 14.25
N VAL A 39 2.76 -1.94 14.27
CA VAL A 39 1.45 -2.32 14.84
C VAL A 39 1.40 -2.05 16.35
N ILE A 40 2.45 -2.42 17.09
CA ILE A 40 2.51 -2.16 18.54
C ILE A 40 2.49 -0.66 18.82
N LEU A 41 3.29 0.12 18.10
CA LEU A 41 3.34 1.57 18.24
C LEU A 41 1.98 2.21 17.93
N GLN A 42 1.36 1.81 16.83
CA GLN A 42 0.03 2.29 16.43
C GLN A 42 -1.04 1.90 17.45
N ALA A 43 -1.05 0.66 17.92
CA ALA A 43 -2.00 0.19 18.94
C ALA A 43 -1.86 0.98 20.26
N THR A 44 -0.62 1.28 20.66
CA THR A 44 -0.34 2.10 21.84
C THR A 44 -0.86 3.53 21.65
N ILE A 45 -0.59 4.15 20.52
CA ILE A 45 -1.05 5.52 20.21
C ILE A 45 -2.58 5.57 20.24
N ILE A 46 -3.25 4.67 19.51
CA ILE A 46 -4.72 4.65 19.44
C ILE A 46 -5.36 4.32 20.80
N GLY A 47 -4.75 3.42 21.56
CA GLY A 47 -5.30 2.98 22.84
C GLY A 47 -5.17 4.02 23.97
N TYR A 48 -4.12 4.81 23.97
CA TYR A 48 -3.76 5.66 25.12
C TYR A 48 -3.69 7.17 24.83
N ILE A 49 -3.52 7.58 23.56
CA ILE A 49 -3.49 8.99 23.21
C ILE A 49 -4.91 9.49 22.91
N LYS A 50 -5.36 10.45 23.71
CA LYS A 50 -6.64 11.14 23.48
C LYS A 50 -6.43 12.24 22.45
N VAL A 51 -7.14 12.13 21.34
CA VAL A 51 -7.15 13.18 20.30
C VAL A 51 -8.24 14.19 20.67
N PRO A 52 -7.95 15.49 20.68
CA PRO A 52 -8.97 16.51 20.93
C PRO A 52 -10.05 16.45 19.83
N ILE A 53 -11.30 16.63 20.25
CA ILE A 53 -12.43 16.74 19.33
C ILE A 53 -12.36 18.14 18.70
N PHE A 54 -12.28 18.22 17.40
CA PHE A 54 -12.32 19.47 16.66
C PHE A 54 -13.80 19.87 16.44
N GLU A 55 -14.36 20.61 17.39
CA GLU A 55 -15.73 21.12 17.29
C GLU A 55 -15.81 22.20 16.19
N GLY A 56 -16.87 22.15 15.39
CA GLY A 56 -17.11 23.14 14.32
C GLY A 56 -16.31 22.94 13.03
N VAL A 57 -15.51 21.88 12.92
CA VAL A 57 -14.82 21.54 11.67
C VAL A 57 -15.69 20.57 10.87
N ASP A 58 -15.88 20.87 9.59
CA ASP A 58 -16.64 20.01 8.67
C ASP A 58 -16.01 18.61 8.56
N ALA A 59 -16.85 17.58 8.61
CA ALA A 59 -16.40 16.17 8.53
C ALA A 59 -15.67 15.87 7.22
N MET A 60 -15.99 16.55 6.12
CA MET A 60 -15.32 16.44 4.84
C MET A 60 -13.86 16.90 4.92
N VAL A 61 -13.62 18.02 5.60
CA VAL A 61 -12.27 18.56 5.83
C VAL A 61 -11.46 17.56 6.65
N LEU A 62 -12.03 17.01 7.72
CA LEU A 62 -11.37 16.00 8.55
C LEU A 62 -11.08 14.71 7.76
N ALA A 63 -12.00 14.29 6.88
CA ALA A 63 -11.81 13.12 6.03
C ALA A 63 -10.65 13.31 5.04
N VAL A 64 -10.54 14.48 4.40
CA VAL A 64 -9.47 14.79 3.44
C VAL A 64 -8.12 14.89 4.16
N PHE A 65 -8.00 15.71 5.20
CA PHE A 65 -6.74 15.90 5.92
C PHE A 65 -6.30 14.64 6.66
N GLY A 66 -7.23 13.95 7.33
CA GLY A 66 -6.95 12.68 7.99
C GLY A 66 -6.49 11.61 7.00
N GLY A 67 -7.18 11.50 5.85
CA GLY A 67 -6.78 10.62 4.75
C GLY A 67 -5.40 10.95 4.19
N ALA A 68 -5.09 12.24 4.05
CA ALA A 68 -3.80 12.71 3.59
C ALA A 68 -2.67 12.32 4.55
N LEU A 69 -2.83 12.57 5.84
CA LEU A 69 -1.84 12.20 6.86
C LEU A 69 -1.62 10.69 6.93
N VAL A 70 -2.70 9.91 6.90
CA VAL A 70 -2.61 8.44 6.84
C VAL A 70 -1.88 7.99 5.58
N GLY A 71 -2.19 8.58 4.42
CA GLY A 71 -1.54 8.26 3.15
C GLY A 71 -0.04 8.52 3.15
N VAL A 72 0.38 9.63 3.76
CA VAL A 72 1.81 9.93 3.95
C VAL A 72 2.46 8.90 4.86
N GLY A 73 1.85 8.56 6.00
CA GLY A 73 2.36 7.57 6.95
C GLY A 73 2.50 6.17 6.33
N VAL A 74 1.44 5.70 5.66
CA VAL A 74 1.45 4.41 4.94
C VAL A 74 2.49 4.40 3.83
N GLY A 75 2.57 5.48 3.02
CA GLY A 75 3.54 5.60 1.94
C GLY A 75 5.00 5.56 2.43
N ILE A 76 5.29 6.21 3.56
CA ILE A 76 6.61 6.15 4.21
C ILE A 76 6.89 4.74 4.71
N SER A 77 5.95 4.11 5.42
CA SER A 77 6.10 2.75 5.93
C SER A 77 6.42 1.75 4.81
N MET A 78 5.66 1.80 3.71
CA MET A 78 5.89 0.94 2.54
C MET A 78 7.25 1.20 1.88
N LYS A 79 7.68 2.46 1.79
CA LYS A 79 9.00 2.83 1.23
C LYS A 79 10.15 2.18 2.01
N PHE A 80 10.02 2.06 3.32
CA PHE A 80 11.02 1.40 4.17
C PHE A 80 10.84 -0.12 4.29
N GLY A 81 9.97 -0.71 3.47
CA GLY A 81 9.74 -2.15 3.45
C GLY A 81 9.08 -2.66 4.74
N THR A 82 8.14 -1.88 5.26
CA THR A 82 7.30 -2.23 6.41
C THR A 82 5.83 -1.96 6.09
N SER A 83 4.94 -2.43 6.93
CA SER A 83 3.50 -2.19 6.85
C SER A 83 2.98 -1.58 8.15
N THR A 84 1.91 -0.83 8.06
CA THR A 84 1.16 -0.35 9.24
C THR A 84 0.29 -1.44 9.87
N GLY A 85 0.36 -2.66 9.35
CA GLY A 85 -0.45 -3.80 9.79
C GLY A 85 -1.72 -4.00 8.97
N GLY A 86 -2.55 -4.97 9.39
CA GLY A 86 -3.82 -5.24 8.75
C GLY A 86 -3.67 -5.78 7.32
N PHE A 87 -4.63 -5.41 6.46
CA PHE A 87 -4.73 -5.92 5.09
C PHE A 87 -3.57 -5.53 4.16
N ASP A 88 -2.75 -4.57 4.55
CA ASP A 88 -1.55 -4.20 3.77
C ASP A 88 -0.53 -5.34 3.73
N ILE A 89 -0.39 -6.13 4.81
CA ILE A 89 0.46 -7.32 4.82
C ILE A 89 -0.08 -8.39 3.86
N ILE A 90 -1.41 -8.58 3.82
CA ILE A 90 -2.06 -9.48 2.89
C ILE A 90 -1.87 -9.00 1.44
N SER A 91 -1.99 -7.69 1.22
CA SER A 91 -1.78 -7.08 -0.09
C SER A 91 -0.35 -7.27 -0.59
N GLN A 92 0.63 -7.14 0.29
CA GLN A 92 2.04 -7.41 -0.03
C GLN A 92 2.25 -8.90 -0.38
N TYR A 93 1.69 -9.82 0.39
CA TYR A 93 1.77 -11.25 0.11
C TYR A 93 1.15 -11.63 -1.25
N LEU A 94 -0.05 -11.09 -1.55
CA LEU A 94 -0.71 -11.34 -2.83
C LEU A 94 0.05 -10.70 -4.01
N SER A 95 0.63 -9.53 -3.79
CA SER A 95 1.45 -8.84 -4.79
C SER A 95 2.63 -9.71 -5.20
N LEU A 96 3.37 -10.25 -4.24
CA LEU A 96 4.50 -11.15 -4.48
C LEU A 96 4.09 -12.43 -5.22
N ARG A 97 2.89 -12.95 -4.95
CA ARG A 97 2.39 -14.18 -5.60
C ARG A 97 1.79 -13.96 -6.98
N ARG A 98 1.13 -12.82 -7.21
CA ARG A 98 0.35 -12.53 -8.42
C ARG A 98 0.98 -11.50 -9.35
N GLY A 99 2.09 -10.89 -8.98
CA GLY A 99 2.78 -9.87 -9.77
C GLY A 99 1.97 -8.57 -9.97
N ARG A 100 0.94 -8.34 -9.14
CA ARG A 100 0.13 -7.11 -9.18
C ARG A 100 0.68 -6.08 -8.19
N SER A 101 0.44 -4.79 -8.44
CA SER A 101 0.91 -3.77 -7.51
C SER A 101 0.20 -3.87 -6.16
N VAL A 102 0.97 -3.71 -5.07
CA VAL A 102 0.44 -3.73 -3.69
C VAL A 102 -0.68 -2.72 -3.52
N GLY A 103 -0.51 -1.51 -4.08
CA GLY A 103 -1.50 -0.45 -3.99
C GLY A 103 -2.87 -0.82 -4.59
N GLN A 104 -2.90 -1.50 -5.73
CA GLN A 104 -4.16 -1.95 -6.33
C GLN A 104 -4.89 -2.96 -5.44
N ILE A 105 -4.16 -3.93 -4.90
CA ILE A 105 -4.73 -4.95 -4.03
C ILE A 105 -5.22 -4.33 -2.71
N SER A 106 -4.41 -3.47 -2.10
CA SER A 106 -4.76 -2.76 -0.87
C SER A 106 -6.00 -1.86 -1.06
N THR A 107 -6.10 -1.16 -2.19
CA THR A 107 -7.28 -0.33 -2.49
C THR A 107 -8.55 -1.17 -2.56
N ILE A 108 -8.50 -2.34 -3.21
CA ILE A 108 -9.66 -3.24 -3.29
C ILE A 108 -10.08 -3.72 -1.89
N PHE A 109 -9.13 -4.16 -1.07
CA PHE A 109 -9.42 -4.59 0.30
C PHE A 109 -10.01 -3.45 1.15
N ASN A 110 -9.42 -2.26 1.08
CA ASN A 110 -9.90 -1.10 1.82
C ASN A 110 -11.31 -0.70 1.36
N PHE A 111 -11.61 -0.79 0.06
CA PHE A 111 -12.95 -0.52 -0.46
C PHE A 111 -13.99 -1.53 0.07
N VAL A 112 -13.67 -2.82 0.06
CA VAL A 112 -14.56 -3.87 0.61
C VAL A 112 -14.79 -3.66 2.09
N LEU A 113 -13.72 -3.39 2.87
CA LEU A 113 -13.83 -3.11 4.30
C LEU A 113 -14.69 -1.89 4.60
N MET A 114 -14.53 -0.83 3.81
CA MET A 114 -15.31 0.38 3.92
C MET A 114 -16.80 0.11 3.69
N LEU A 115 -17.14 -0.67 2.65
CA LEU A 115 -18.51 -1.04 2.33
C LEU A 115 -19.13 -1.87 3.45
N VAL A 116 -18.44 -2.91 3.90
CA VAL A 116 -18.89 -3.78 5.02
C VAL A 116 -19.03 -2.95 6.29
N GLY A 117 -18.05 -2.10 6.61
CA GLY A 117 -18.05 -1.25 7.79
C GLY A 117 -19.23 -0.26 7.79
N ALA A 118 -19.50 0.40 6.67
CA ALA A 118 -20.61 1.32 6.55
C ALA A 118 -21.96 0.62 6.75
N ILE A 119 -22.15 -0.57 6.16
CA ILE A 119 -23.38 -1.36 6.32
C ILE A 119 -23.55 -1.80 7.79
N MET A 120 -22.49 -2.31 8.42
CA MET A 120 -22.55 -2.75 9.81
C MET A 120 -22.85 -1.59 10.76
N LEU A 121 -22.15 -0.46 10.62
CA LEU A 121 -22.36 0.71 11.46
C LEU A 121 -23.78 1.26 11.29
N GLY A 122 -24.28 1.36 10.06
CA GLY A 122 -25.66 1.79 9.81
C GLY A 122 -26.71 0.85 10.38
N TYR A 123 -26.45 -0.47 10.34
CA TYR A 123 -27.36 -1.44 10.98
C TYR A 123 -27.39 -1.28 12.51
N PHE A 124 -26.23 -1.12 13.16
CA PHE A 124 -26.15 -0.91 14.60
C PHE A 124 -26.79 0.42 15.01
N GLU A 125 -26.55 1.49 14.24
CA GLU A 125 -27.16 2.79 14.48
C GLU A 125 -28.68 2.71 14.38
N GLY A 126 -29.20 2.14 13.30
CA GLY A 126 -30.64 1.95 13.09
C GLY A 126 -31.30 1.12 14.18
N LYS A 127 -30.60 0.11 14.71
CA LYS A 127 -31.06 -0.70 15.84
C LYS A 127 -31.05 0.10 17.16
N THR A 128 -30.05 0.95 17.38
CA THR A 128 -29.90 1.74 18.61
C THR A 128 -30.96 2.86 18.66
N VAL A 129 -31.18 3.55 17.54
CA VAL A 129 -32.16 4.63 17.41
C VAL A 129 -33.58 4.09 17.23
N GLY A 130 -33.76 2.83 16.87
CA GLY A 130 -35.04 2.22 16.57
C GLY A 130 -35.62 2.61 15.22
N ASN A 131 -34.81 3.25 14.35
CA ASN A 131 -35.20 3.71 13.02
C ASN A 131 -34.14 3.30 11.97
N TYR A 132 -34.44 2.27 11.20
CA TYR A 132 -33.54 1.77 10.16
C TYR A 132 -33.35 2.75 8.98
N GLY A 133 -34.24 3.70 8.79
CA GLY A 133 -34.09 4.77 7.80
C GLY A 133 -32.94 5.73 8.19
N GLU A 134 -32.87 6.10 9.45
CA GLU A 134 -31.77 6.92 9.99
C GLU A 134 -30.43 6.14 9.94
N GLY A 135 -30.46 4.85 10.28
CA GLY A 135 -29.30 3.97 10.14
C GLY A 135 -28.79 3.90 8.70
N ALA A 136 -29.68 3.84 7.70
CA ALA A 136 -29.31 3.85 6.29
C ALA A 136 -28.68 5.18 5.85
N ASN A 137 -29.19 6.32 6.33
CA ASN A 137 -28.59 7.63 6.08
C ASN A 137 -27.18 7.72 6.70
N PHE A 138 -27.02 7.28 7.93
CA PHE A 138 -25.72 7.21 8.60
C PHE A 138 -24.74 6.32 7.86
N ALA A 139 -25.18 5.14 7.38
CA ALA A 139 -24.35 4.28 6.53
C ALA A 139 -23.87 4.99 5.27
N GLY A 140 -24.77 5.76 4.63
CA GLY A 140 -24.46 6.57 3.44
C GLY A 140 -23.40 7.64 3.73
N GLU A 141 -23.54 8.37 4.82
CA GLU A 141 -22.56 9.38 5.26
C GLU A 141 -21.20 8.75 5.53
N VAL A 142 -21.14 7.67 6.32
CA VAL A 142 -19.91 6.94 6.62
C VAL A 142 -19.24 6.45 5.33
N PHE A 143 -20.03 5.93 4.38
CA PHE A 143 -19.51 5.47 3.11
C PHE A 143 -18.90 6.61 2.29
N LEU A 144 -19.59 7.76 2.18
CA LEU A 144 -19.13 8.91 1.41
C LEU A 144 -17.83 9.51 1.99
N TYR A 145 -17.79 9.80 3.29
CA TYR A 145 -16.59 10.34 3.94
C TYR A 145 -15.41 9.36 3.90
N SER A 146 -15.67 8.06 4.07
CA SER A 146 -14.65 7.04 3.96
C SER A 146 -14.10 6.90 2.53
N THR A 147 -14.97 7.12 1.51
CA THR A 147 -14.54 7.15 0.11
C THR A 147 -13.59 8.31 -0.15
N VAL A 148 -13.92 9.52 0.30
CA VAL A 148 -13.06 10.70 0.17
C VAL A 148 -11.72 10.47 0.87
N ARG A 149 -11.75 9.94 2.09
CA ARG A 149 -10.56 9.57 2.85
C ARG A 149 -9.70 8.55 2.08
N LEU A 150 -10.31 7.51 1.50
CA LEU A 150 -9.60 6.47 0.75
C LEU A 150 -8.90 7.05 -0.48
N PHE A 151 -9.55 7.94 -1.22
CA PHE A 151 -8.94 8.64 -2.34
C PHE A 151 -7.77 9.52 -1.90
N ALA A 152 -7.93 10.33 -0.85
CA ALA A 152 -6.86 11.16 -0.31
C ALA A 152 -5.65 10.31 0.13
N THR A 153 -5.90 9.20 0.82
CA THR A 153 -4.88 8.24 1.23
C THR A 153 -4.18 7.63 0.01
N GLY A 154 -4.94 7.15 -0.97
CA GLY A 154 -4.42 6.47 -2.17
C GLY A 154 -3.52 7.34 -3.03
N ILE A 155 -3.90 8.61 -3.25
CA ILE A 155 -3.09 9.58 -4.03
C ILE A 155 -1.73 9.79 -3.37
N LEU A 156 -1.68 9.95 -2.06
CA LEU A 156 -0.43 10.22 -1.34
C LEU A 156 0.43 8.99 -1.12
N THR A 157 -0.20 7.83 -0.89
CA THR A 157 0.53 6.56 -0.82
C THR A 157 1.14 6.21 -2.17
N GLY A 158 0.39 6.32 -3.27
CA GLY A 158 0.82 5.95 -4.61
C GLY A 158 1.99 6.79 -5.12
N ARG A 159 2.05 8.09 -4.78
CA ARG A 159 3.16 8.97 -5.18
C ARG A 159 4.49 8.63 -4.50
N ARG A 160 4.48 7.95 -3.36
CA ARG A 160 5.69 7.60 -2.59
C ARG A 160 6.09 6.13 -2.70
N HIS A 161 5.20 5.29 -3.21
CA HIS A 161 5.45 3.85 -3.34
C HIS A 161 6.00 3.52 -4.73
N THR A 162 7.27 3.88 -4.96
CA THR A 162 8.01 3.55 -6.19
C THR A 162 8.95 2.35 -6.01
N SER A 163 9.00 1.75 -4.83
CA SER A 163 9.99 0.69 -4.51
C SER A 163 9.83 -0.60 -5.32
N ASP A 164 8.64 -0.87 -5.87
CA ASP A 164 8.37 -2.06 -6.66
C ASP A 164 8.32 -1.78 -8.17
N ASN A 165 8.62 -0.54 -8.58
CA ASN A 165 8.69 -0.22 -10.00
C ASN A 165 10.05 -0.63 -10.54
N TYR A 166 10.05 -1.67 -11.34
CA TYR A 166 11.19 -2.05 -12.17
C TYR A 166 11.10 -1.28 -13.48
N ILE A 167 12.22 -0.71 -13.90
CA ILE A 167 12.35 -0.10 -15.23
C ILE A 167 13.08 -1.10 -16.11
N GLU A 168 12.50 -1.34 -17.25
CA GLU A 168 13.09 -2.11 -18.32
C GLU A 168 13.75 -1.14 -19.30
N PHE A 169 15.03 -1.34 -19.54
CA PHE A 169 15.77 -0.59 -20.54
C PHE A 169 15.96 -1.47 -21.77
N ASN A 170 15.36 -1.05 -22.86
CA ASN A 170 15.60 -1.63 -24.19
C ASN A 170 16.54 -0.71 -24.96
N ILE A 171 17.76 -1.15 -25.19
CA ILE A 171 18.77 -0.41 -25.92
C ILE A 171 18.95 -1.08 -27.29
N ILE A 172 18.64 -0.35 -28.34
CA ILE A 172 18.88 -0.81 -29.73
C ILE A 172 20.22 -0.26 -30.17
N THR A 173 21.17 -1.13 -30.48
CA THR A 173 22.53 -0.72 -30.79
C THR A 173 23.25 -1.75 -31.66
N ASP A 174 24.26 -1.29 -32.39
CA ASP A 174 25.19 -2.15 -33.11
C ASP A 174 26.41 -2.58 -32.26
N TYR A 175 26.59 -1.97 -31.06
CA TYR A 175 27.70 -2.21 -30.15
C TYR A 175 27.27 -3.00 -28.90
N ALA A 176 26.61 -4.09 -29.12
CA ALA A 176 25.91 -4.83 -28.10
C ALA A 176 26.84 -5.43 -27.04
N GLU A 177 27.93 -6.01 -27.45
CA GLU A 177 28.89 -6.66 -26.53
C GLU A 177 29.61 -5.64 -25.63
N GLU A 178 29.99 -4.50 -26.18
CA GLU A 178 30.68 -3.44 -25.43
C GLU A 178 29.77 -2.85 -24.35
N ILE A 179 28.50 -2.58 -24.71
CA ILE A 179 27.50 -2.07 -23.76
C ILE A 179 27.23 -3.14 -22.66
N SER A 180 27.10 -4.41 -23.02
CA SER A 180 26.90 -5.48 -22.06
C SER A 180 28.06 -5.58 -21.07
N GLN A 181 29.30 -5.52 -21.55
CA GLN A 181 30.48 -5.54 -20.69
C GLN A 181 30.57 -4.29 -19.79
N GLY A 182 30.20 -3.12 -20.30
CA GLY A 182 30.09 -1.89 -19.52
C GLY A 182 29.08 -2.01 -18.39
N ILE A 183 27.89 -2.55 -18.66
CA ILE A 183 26.84 -2.80 -17.69
C ILE A 183 27.30 -3.74 -16.59
N VAL A 184 27.95 -4.84 -16.95
CA VAL A 184 28.50 -5.80 -15.96
C VAL A 184 29.59 -5.14 -15.11
N ARG A 185 30.49 -4.36 -15.72
CA ARG A 185 31.62 -3.73 -15.04
C ARG A 185 31.20 -2.60 -14.10
N GLU A 186 30.32 -1.71 -14.56
CA GLU A 186 29.98 -0.49 -13.82
C GLU A 186 28.76 -0.70 -12.89
N LEU A 187 27.77 -1.49 -13.32
CA LEU A 187 26.53 -1.66 -12.58
C LEU A 187 26.45 -2.99 -11.83
N ASN A 188 27.42 -3.90 -12.06
CA ASN A 188 27.41 -5.26 -11.51
C ASN A 188 26.09 -6.00 -11.75
N ARG A 189 25.53 -5.87 -12.97
CA ARG A 189 24.25 -6.42 -13.40
C ARG A 189 24.40 -7.21 -14.67
N GLY A 190 23.65 -8.30 -14.79
CA GLY A 190 23.51 -9.05 -16.03
C GLY A 190 22.64 -8.30 -17.03
N SER A 191 22.94 -8.49 -18.30
CA SER A 191 22.10 -8.06 -19.42
C SER A 191 21.85 -9.23 -20.37
N THR A 192 20.78 -9.18 -21.14
CA THR A 192 20.47 -10.20 -22.14
C THR A 192 20.51 -9.55 -23.52
N ILE A 193 21.23 -10.18 -24.43
CA ILE A 193 21.35 -9.72 -25.82
C ILE A 193 20.36 -10.51 -26.66
N PHE A 194 19.58 -9.80 -27.47
CA PHE A 194 18.68 -10.38 -28.46
C PHE A 194 19.10 -9.87 -29.85
N ASP A 195 19.10 -10.74 -30.83
CA ASP A 195 19.22 -10.34 -32.22
C ASP A 195 17.87 -9.75 -32.65
N ALA A 196 17.91 -8.51 -33.14
CA ALA A 196 16.73 -7.81 -33.57
C ALA A 196 16.90 -7.29 -35.02
N ARG A 197 15.81 -7.23 -35.76
CA ARG A 197 15.79 -6.72 -37.12
C ARG A 197 14.97 -5.45 -37.18
N GLY A 198 15.56 -4.40 -37.77
CA GLY A 198 14.85 -3.13 -37.96
C GLY A 198 13.66 -3.31 -38.91
N GLY A 199 12.44 -2.92 -38.48
CA GLY A 199 11.23 -3.08 -39.31
C GLY A 199 11.17 -2.14 -40.54
N TYR A 200 11.94 -1.05 -40.55
CA TYR A 200 11.98 -0.07 -41.66
C TYR A 200 13.16 -0.29 -42.59
N ALA A 201 14.35 -0.44 -42.05
CA ALA A 201 15.58 -0.55 -42.84
C ALA A 201 16.02 -2.01 -43.09
N PHE A 202 15.35 -2.99 -42.50
CA PHE A 202 15.68 -4.43 -42.51
C PHE A 202 17.16 -4.74 -42.23
N ASN A 203 17.84 -3.87 -41.45
CA ASN A 203 19.22 -4.04 -41.07
C ASN A 203 19.37 -5.23 -40.10
N GLU A 204 20.25 -6.16 -40.46
CA GLU A 204 20.45 -7.41 -39.72
C GLU A 204 21.31 -7.28 -38.46
N LYS A 205 21.71 -6.07 -38.07
CA LYS A 205 22.70 -5.85 -36.99
C LYS A 205 22.17 -5.07 -35.80
N SER A 206 20.89 -4.80 -35.75
CA SER A 206 20.32 -4.11 -34.58
C SER A 206 20.10 -5.11 -33.43
N MET A 207 20.75 -4.91 -32.30
CA MET A 207 20.63 -5.74 -31.11
C MET A 207 19.89 -4.99 -30.03
N VAL A 208 19.04 -5.70 -29.29
CA VAL A 208 18.24 -5.13 -28.22
C VAL A 208 18.74 -5.66 -26.89
N TYR A 209 19.08 -4.75 -25.97
CA TYR A 209 19.40 -5.10 -24.59
C TYR A 209 18.24 -4.91 -23.67
N LEU A 210 17.98 -5.88 -22.85
CA LEU A 210 16.97 -5.81 -21.83
C LEU A 210 17.64 -5.81 -20.46
N ILE A 211 17.49 -4.72 -19.73
CA ILE A 211 17.93 -4.60 -18.34
C ILE A 211 16.73 -4.27 -17.48
N VAL A 212 16.48 -5.08 -16.47
CA VAL A 212 15.45 -4.80 -15.45
C VAL A 212 16.12 -4.21 -14.23
N MET A 213 15.87 -2.95 -13.93
CA MET A 213 16.44 -2.23 -12.80
C MET A 213 15.34 -1.62 -11.95
N ASN A 214 15.58 -1.54 -10.62
CA ASN A 214 14.72 -0.77 -9.74
C ASN A 214 14.92 0.72 -10.02
N PHE A 215 13.83 1.50 -10.05
CA PHE A 215 13.83 2.93 -10.36
C PHE A 215 14.83 3.76 -9.55
N GLU A 216 15.06 3.43 -8.28
CA GLU A 216 16.00 4.15 -7.42
C GLU A 216 17.47 3.94 -7.80
N ARG A 217 17.79 2.88 -8.54
CA ARG A 217 19.16 2.58 -9.00
C ARG A 217 19.42 3.01 -10.45
N ALA A 218 18.40 3.47 -11.14
CA ALA A 218 18.48 3.94 -12.52
C ALA A 218 18.79 5.45 -12.62
N LYS A 219 18.83 6.16 -11.50
CA LYS A 219 19.29 7.55 -11.40
C LYS A 219 20.76 7.59 -11.09
#